data_c8c93131250b34c7b7e28e41bbe27e75
#
_entry.id   c8c93131250b34c7b7e28e41bbe27e75
#
_cell.length_a   1.000
_cell.length_b   1.000
_cell.length_c   1.000
_cell.angle_alpha   90.00
_cell.angle_beta   90.00
_cell.angle_gamma   90.00
#
_symmetry.space_group_name_H-M   'P 1'
#
loop_
_entity.id
_entity.type
_entity.pdbx_description
1 polymer ?
#
loop_
_entity_poly.entity_id
_entity_poly.type
_entity_poly.pdbx_seq_one_letter_code
_entity_poly.pdbx_strand_id
1 'polypeptide(L)'
;MKRHAAELITRDPERFFHHDRVFLNNPVVMQGMGLAPLVVLATSGQNALMLAVAVALLLTPSRMLACLLSRLFPLREEHPANAELEKKLLPRSILYSGSAAVVYLAAYPILNRLFGVSLLVLGIYLPMLVVGPLLTYRFGRVQETMKKAVSKGIRITIGYGLLLLLLGCVREWLSAGTVFGHVLSRPVLPMASMPAGGFIVLGVLCAVWRTLARKYKNYLTSEARGLMAVYRQKEGEPEDE
;
A
#
# COMPACT_ATOMS: atom_id res chain seq x y z
N MET A 1 -22.23 -10.66 10.42
CA MET A 1 -22.06 -9.87 9.14
C MET A 1 -23.40 -9.28 8.74
N LYS A 2 -23.47 -8.06 8.17
CA LYS A 2 -24.77 -7.46 7.73
C LYS A 2 -25.19 -8.08 6.38
N ARG A 3 -26.50 -8.32 6.16
CA ARG A 3 -27.08 -8.91 4.92
C ARG A 3 -26.49 -8.28 3.64
N HIS A 4 -26.45 -6.96 3.55
CA HIS A 4 -25.93 -6.24 2.38
C HIS A 4 -24.42 -6.53 2.10
N ALA A 5 -23.60 -6.74 3.14
CA ALA A 5 -22.21 -7.13 2.96
C ALA A 5 -22.06 -8.58 2.47
N ALA A 6 -22.93 -9.48 2.96
CA ALA A 6 -22.96 -10.87 2.52
C ALA A 6 -23.37 -10.99 1.05
N GLU A 7 -24.38 -10.23 0.63
CA GLU A 7 -24.83 -10.15 -0.76
C GLU A 7 -23.74 -9.64 -1.70
N LEU A 8 -23.02 -8.56 -1.33
CA LEU A 8 -21.91 -8.03 -2.11
C LEU A 8 -20.75 -9.02 -2.24
N ILE A 9 -20.42 -9.75 -1.16
CA ILE A 9 -19.36 -10.76 -1.18
C ILE A 9 -19.76 -11.95 -2.05
N THR A 10 -21.03 -12.35 -2.06
CA THR A 10 -21.52 -13.47 -2.85
C THR A 10 -21.61 -13.12 -4.33
N ARG A 11 -22.04 -11.89 -4.66
CA ARG A 11 -22.20 -11.44 -6.04
C ARG A 11 -20.88 -11.07 -6.71
N ASP A 12 -20.00 -10.33 -6.00
CA ASP A 12 -18.74 -9.79 -6.54
C ASP A 12 -17.64 -9.81 -5.47
N PRO A 13 -17.09 -10.98 -5.11
CA PRO A 13 -16.10 -11.10 -4.04
C PRO A 13 -14.83 -10.29 -4.34
N GLU A 14 -14.39 -10.25 -5.59
CA GLU A 14 -13.18 -9.50 -5.98
C GLU A 14 -13.36 -8.00 -5.79
N ARG A 15 -14.51 -7.46 -6.14
CA ARG A 15 -14.81 -6.03 -5.99
C ARG A 15 -14.89 -5.61 -4.54
N PHE A 16 -15.46 -6.47 -3.68
CA PHE A 16 -15.51 -6.22 -2.24
C PHE A 16 -14.10 -6.21 -1.63
N PHE A 17 -13.30 -7.24 -1.88
CA PHE A 17 -11.96 -7.36 -1.35
C PHE A 17 -10.95 -6.36 -1.96
N HIS A 18 -11.24 -5.84 -3.15
CA HIS A 18 -10.38 -4.82 -3.78
C HIS A 18 -10.34 -3.49 -3.00
N HIS A 19 -11.34 -3.22 -2.17
CA HIS A 19 -11.40 -2.01 -1.35
C HIS A 19 -10.48 -2.07 -0.12
N ASP A 20 -10.19 -3.26 0.40
CA ASP A 20 -9.26 -3.41 1.51
C ASP A 20 -7.82 -3.45 1.00
N ARG A 21 -7.16 -2.30 1.09
CA ARG A 21 -5.76 -2.12 0.69
C ARG A 21 -4.77 -2.26 1.84
N VAL A 22 -5.28 -2.48 3.04
CA VAL A 22 -4.43 -2.65 4.22
C VAL A 22 -3.93 -4.08 4.32
N PHE A 23 -4.84 -5.05 4.28
CA PHE A 23 -4.51 -6.45 4.50
C PHE A 23 -4.76 -7.33 3.27
N LEU A 24 -6.00 -7.36 2.76
CA LEU A 24 -6.42 -8.33 1.73
C LEU A 24 -5.85 -8.02 0.34
N ASN A 25 -5.67 -6.75 0.02
CA ASN A 25 -5.14 -6.29 -1.27
C ASN A 25 -4.04 -5.25 -1.09
N ASN A 26 -3.09 -5.54 -0.19
CA ASN A 26 -1.94 -4.68 0.04
C ASN A 26 -1.11 -4.54 -1.25
N PRO A 27 -0.83 -3.30 -1.72
CA PRO A 27 -0.15 -3.08 -2.99
C PRO A 27 1.29 -3.62 -3.01
N VAL A 28 1.96 -3.69 -1.87
CA VAL A 28 3.31 -4.24 -1.79
C VAL A 28 3.27 -5.76 -1.91
N VAL A 29 2.48 -6.43 -1.05
CA VAL A 29 2.44 -7.88 -0.98
C VAL A 29 1.80 -8.50 -2.23
N MET A 30 0.73 -7.90 -2.74
CA MET A 30 -0.01 -8.45 -3.88
C MET A 30 0.56 -8.04 -5.23
N GLN A 31 1.24 -6.89 -5.31
CA GLN A 31 1.64 -6.29 -6.58
C GLN A 31 3.13 -5.97 -6.67
N GLY A 32 3.89 -6.17 -5.58
CA GLY A 32 5.34 -5.95 -5.55
C GLY A 32 5.75 -4.48 -5.65
N MET A 33 4.90 -3.55 -5.21
CA MET A 33 5.18 -2.13 -5.36
C MET A 33 5.98 -1.56 -4.18
N GLY A 34 6.94 -0.67 -4.47
CA GLY A 34 7.74 0.01 -3.45
C GLY A 34 8.71 -0.92 -2.71
N LEU A 35 9.21 -1.98 -3.36
CA LEU A 35 10.10 -2.95 -2.73
C LEU A 35 11.48 -2.37 -2.39
N ALA A 36 12.04 -1.50 -3.23
CA ALA A 36 13.40 -1.00 -3.05
C ALA A 36 13.58 -0.23 -1.72
N PRO A 37 12.76 0.79 -1.40
CA PRO A 37 12.87 1.46 -0.10
C PRO A 37 12.62 0.51 1.09
N LEU A 38 11.70 -0.44 0.95
CA LEU A 38 11.42 -1.44 1.96
C LEU A 38 12.64 -2.29 2.29
N VAL A 39 13.30 -2.83 1.26
CA VAL A 39 14.42 -3.75 1.44
C VAL A 39 15.68 -3.02 1.88
N VAL A 40 15.95 -1.84 1.34
CA VAL A 40 17.19 -1.13 1.63
C VAL A 40 17.13 -0.38 2.94
N LEU A 41 16.02 0.31 3.23
CA LEU A 41 15.94 1.23 4.37
C LEU A 41 15.34 0.62 5.63
N ALA A 42 14.39 -0.31 5.54
CA ALA A 42 13.76 -0.91 6.71
C ALA A 42 14.68 -1.97 7.34
N THR A 43 15.84 -1.55 7.83
CA THR A 43 16.82 -2.40 8.51
C THR A 43 16.55 -2.53 10.02
N SER A 44 15.88 -1.52 10.60
CA SER A 44 15.49 -1.48 12.02
C SER A 44 14.08 -0.94 12.18
N GLY A 45 13.47 -1.15 13.34
CA GLY A 45 12.15 -0.62 13.67
C GLY A 45 12.12 0.91 13.64
N GLN A 46 13.19 1.57 14.09
CA GLN A 46 13.31 3.03 14.05
C GLN A 46 13.35 3.57 12.61
N ASN A 47 14.17 2.98 11.74
CA ASN A 47 14.24 3.35 10.33
C ASN A 47 12.90 3.09 9.61
N ALA A 48 12.26 1.97 9.93
CA ALA A 48 10.94 1.63 9.39
C ALA A 48 9.86 2.61 9.83
N LEU A 49 9.88 3.05 11.09
CA LEU A 49 8.95 4.07 11.60
C LEU A 49 9.16 5.41 10.91
N MET A 50 10.42 5.84 10.81
CA MET A 50 10.79 7.08 10.12
C MET A 50 10.30 7.07 8.66
N LEU A 51 10.52 5.97 7.96
CA LEU A 51 10.06 5.78 6.59
C LEU A 51 8.52 5.75 6.49
N ALA A 52 7.83 5.11 7.43
CA ALA A 52 6.37 5.08 7.48
C ALA A 52 5.77 6.48 7.66
N VAL A 53 6.34 7.30 8.53
CA VAL A 53 5.94 8.71 8.71
C VAL A 53 6.21 9.52 7.44
N ALA A 54 7.38 9.33 6.82
CA ALA A 54 7.70 9.99 5.55
C ALA A 54 6.68 9.64 4.44
N VAL A 55 6.33 8.35 4.32
CA VAL A 55 5.28 7.90 3.37
C VAL A 55 3.93 8.54 3.68
N ALA A 56 3.55 8.63 4.95
CA ALA A 56 2.28 9.24 5.35
C ALA A 56 2.22 10.72 4.95
N LEU A 57 3.29 11.46 5.18
CA LEU A 57 3.39 12.89 4.83
C LEU A 57 3.48 13.14 3.33
N LEU A 58 4.02 12.20 2.56
CA LEU A 58 4.24 12.38 1.13
C LEU A 58 3.09 11.82 0.29
N LEU A 59 2.63 10.59 0.56
CA LEU A 59 1.72 9.86 -0.32
C LEU A 59 0.33 10.50 -0.38
N THR A 60 -0.27 10.80 0.77
CA THR A 60 -1.63 11.33 0.82
C THR A 60 -1.74 12.74 0.24
N PRO A 61 -0.88 13.74 0.62
CA PRO A 61 -0.94 15.07 0.03
C PRO A 61 -0.60 15.08 -1.46
N SER A 62 0.35 14.26 -1.91
CA SER A 62 0.69 14.18 -3.34
C SER A 62 -0.51 13.71 -4.18
N ARG A 63 -1.27 12.74 -3.68
CA ARG A 63 -2.51 12.30 -4.34
C ARG A 63 -3.60 13.36 -4.33
N MET A 64 -3.73 14.10 -3.24
CA MET A 64 -4.67 15.23 -3.16
C MET A 64 -4.32 16.30 -4.19
N LEU A 65 -3.06 16.68 -4.24
CA LEU A 65 -2.58 17.70 -5.18
C LEU A 65 -2.74 17.24 -6.63
N ALA A 66 -2.38 16.00 -6.93
CA ALA A 66 -2.58 15.43 -8.27
C ALA A 66 -4.06 15.37 -8.67
N CYS A 67 -4.96 15.04 -7.74
CA CYS A 67 -6.40 15.07 -7.98
C CYS A 67 -6.92 16.51 -8.23
N LEU A 68 -6.39 17.49 -7.51
CA LEU A 68 -6.74 18.90 -7.70
C LEU A 68 -6.27 19.40 -9.06
N LEU A 69 -4.99 19.15 -9.40
CA LEU A 69 -4.41 19.53 -10.68
C LEU A 69 -5.09 18.86 -11.87
N SER A 70 -5.53 17.61 -11.73
CA SER A 70 -6.27 16.91 -12.80
C SER A 70 -7.66 17.52 -13.08
N ARG A 71 -8.20 18.27 -12.12
CA ARG A 71 -9.46 19.04 -12.33
C ARG A 71 -9.22 20.38 -13.02
N LEU A 72 -8.08 21.02 -12.72
CA LEU A 72 -7.69 22.27 -13.36
C LEU A 72 -7.26 22.06 -14.81
N PHE A 73 -6.63 20.92 -15.10
CA PHE A 73 -6.22 20.52 -16.42
C PHE A 73 -6.99 19.26 -16.83
N PRO A 74 -8.22 19.37 -17.34
CA PRO A 74 -9.01 18.20 -17.73
C PRO A 74 -8.35 17.50 -18.92
N LEU A 75 -7.63 16.43 -18.63
CA LEU A 75 -7.07 15.54 -19.64
C LEU A 75 -8.23 14.74 -20.22
N ARG A 76 -8.60 15.08 -21.45
CA ARG A 76 -9.76 14.53 -22.18
C ARG A 76 -9.72 13.01 -22.25
N GLU A 77 -10.78 12.36 -21.75
CA GLU A 77 -11.01 10.93 -21.88
C GLU A 77 -11.64 10.65 -23.24
N GLU A 78 -10.86 10.15 -24.17
CA GLU A 78 -11.39 9.41 -25.31
C GLU A 78 -11.10 7.94 -25.12
N HIS A 79 -12.05 7.06 -25.41
CA HIS A 79 -11.90 5.62 -25.34
C HIS A 79 -10.75 5.18 -26.26
N PRO A 80 -9.71 4.52 -25.77
CA PRO A 80 -8.56 4.20 -26.58
C PRO A 80 -8.75 2.88 -27.32
N ALA A 81 -8.72 2.92 -28.63
CA ALA A 81 -8.25 1.80 -29.43
C ALA A 81 -6.71 1.79 -29.38
N ASN A 82 -6.19 0.76 -28.85
CA ASN A 82 -4.87 0.16 -28.74
C ASN A 82 -3.53 0.91 -28.99
N ALA A 83 -3.39 1.91 -29.84
CA ALA A 83 -2.11 2.57 -30.14
C ALA A 83 -1.94 3.97 -29.50
N GLU A 84 -3.00 4.58 -29.04
CA GLU A 84 -2.98 5.92 -28.43
C GLU A 84 -2.83 5.91 -26.90
N LEU A 85 -2.76 4.72 -26.28
CA LEU A 85 -2.68 4.56 -24.83
C LEU A 85 -1.39 5.17 -24.28
N GLU A 86 -0.26 4.98 -24.95
CA GLU A 86 1.04 5.51 -24.55
C GLU A 86 1.10 7.04 -24.59
N LYS A 87 0.54 7.68 -25.62
CA LYS A 87 0.51 9.15 -25.71
C LYS A 87 -0.33 9.81 -24.63
N LYS A 88 -1.35 9.11 -24.09
CA LYS A 88 -2.26 9.64 -23.06
C LYS A 88 -1.78 9.35 -21.63
N LEU A 89 -0.91 8.36 -21.44
CA LEU A 89 -0.32 8.05 -20.14
C LEU A 89 0.79 9.04 -19.73
N LEU A 90 1.54 9.57 -20.69
CA LEU A 90 2.63 10.50 -20.45
C LEU A 90 2.21 11.77 -19.68
N PRO A 91 1.19 12.54 -20.11
CA PRO A 91 0.82 13.77 -19.40
C PRO A 91 0.31 13.52 -17.99
N ARG A 92 -0.35 12.38 -17.74
CA ARG A 92 -0.77 11.98 -16.39
C ARG A 92 0.40 11.59 -15.51
N SER A 93 1.34 10.83 -16.03
CA SER A 93 2.57 10.47 -15.31
C SER A 93 3.33 11.71 -14.89
N ILE A 94 3.50 12.67 -15.79
CA ILE A 94 4.16 13.96 -15.51
C ILE A 94 3.40 14.74 -14.44
N LEU A 95 2.07 14.81 -14.51
CA LEU A 95 1.24 15.51 -13.54
C LEU A 95 1.40 14.91 -12.12
N TYR A 96 1.33 13.58 -12.01
CA TYR A 96 1.48 12.90 -10.72
C TYR A 96 2.90 13.02 -10.17
N SER A 97 3.92 12.86 -11.01
CA SER A 97 5.31 13.01 -10.60
C SER A 97 5.63 14.45 -10.22
N GLY A 98 5.11 15.42 -10.98
CA GLY A 98 5.25 16.84 -10.66
C GLY A 98 4.59 17.24 -9.34
N SER A 99 3.33 16.75 -9.11
CA SER A 99 2.64 16.98 -7.84
C SER A 99 3.39 16.36 -6.67
N ALA A 100 3.96 15.19 -6.87
CA ALA A 100 4.77 14.51 -5.88
C ALA A 100 6.06 15.28 -5.56
N ALA A 101 6.75 15.83 -6.55
CA ALA A 101 7.94 16.65 -6.35
C ALA A 101 7.63 17.93 -5.56
N VAL A 102 6.53 18.61 -5.88
CA VAL A 102 6.10 19.81 -5.14
C VAL A 102 5.81 19.50 -3.68
N VAL A 103 5.06 18.42 -3.41
CA VAL A 103 4.77 17.99 -2.03
C VAL A 103 6.04 17.58 -1.30
N TYR A 104 6.99 16.92 -1.98
CA TYR A 104 8.26 16.56 -1.39
C TYR A 104 9.03 17.80 -0.93
N LEU A 105 9.15 18.81 -1.79
CA LEU A 105 9.83 20.07 -1.44
C LEU A 105 9.16 20.76 -0.25
N ALA A 106 7.82 20.76 -0.19
CA ALA A 106 7.07 21.32 0.93
C ALA A 106 7.18 20.51 2.22
N ALA A 107 7.24 19.18 2.13
CA ALA A 107 7.33 18.29 3.29
C ALA A 107 8.76 18.13 3.83
N TYR A 108 9.78 18.38 2.99
CA TYR A 108 11.19 18.20 3.36
C TYR A 108 11.59 18.97 4.64
N PRO A 109 11.28 20.28 4.82
CA PRO A 109 11.62 20.98 6.04
C PRO A 109 10.93 20.41 7.28
N ILE A 110 9.72 19.88 7.14
CA ILE A 110 9.00 19.21 8.24
C ILE A 110 9.71 17.93 8.62
N LEU A 111 10.05 17.09 7.63
CA LEU A 111 10.80 15.85 7.85
C LEU A 111 12.18 16.12 8.47
N ASN A 112 12.85 17.15 8.01
CA ASN A 112 14.15 17.53 8.56
C ASN A 112 14.07 18.00 10.02
N ARG A 113 13.00 18.70 10.40
CA ARG A 113 12.76 19.08 11.80
C ARG A 113 12.42 17.87 12.69
N LEU A 114 11.69 16.87 12.15
CA LEU A 114 11.30 15.69 12.90
C LEU A 114 12.46 14.71 13.11
N PHE A 115 13.26 14.50 12.10
CA PHE A 115 14.26 13.42 12.07
C PHE A 115 15.72 13.91 12.05
N GLY A 116 15.94 15.18 11.74
CA GLY A 116 17.28 15.78 11.72
C GLY A 116 18.27 15.00 10.87
N VAL A 117 19.43 14.71 11.45
CA VAL A 117 20.53 13.99 10.78
C VAL A 117 20.12 12.58 10.36
N SER A 118 19.19 11.94 11.08
CA SER A 118 18.69 10.59 10.72
C SER A 118 18.01 10.56 9.35
N LEU A 119 17.53 11.69 8.85
CA LEU A 119 16.97 11.80 7.50
C LEU A 119 18.00 11.50 6.41
N LEU A 120 19.29 11.73 6.67
CA LEU A 120 20.36 11.42 5.73
C LEU A 120 20.48 9.92 5.44
N VAL A 121 20.08 9.06 6.37
CA VAL A 121 20.04 7.61 6.17
C VAL A 121 19.05 7.23 5.08
N LEU A 122 17.97 7.99 4.92
CA LEU A 122 16.98 7.79 3.86
C LEU A 122 17.51 8.22 2.47
N GLY A 123 18.44 9.19 2.42
CA GLY A 123 19.15 9.63 1.24
C GLY A 123 18.26 9.79 0.00
N ILE A 124 18.71 9.24 -1.12
CA ILE A 124 18.02 9.29 -2.42
C ILE A 124 16.71 8.47 -2.44
N TYR A 125 16.53 7.55 -1.51
CA TYR A 125 15.32 6.73 -1.48
C TYR A 125 14.07 7.51 -1.06
N LEU A 126 14.22 8.63 -0.35
CA LEU A 126 13.10 9.48 0.04
C LEU A 126 12.42 10.13 -1.18
N PRO A 127 13.12 10.85 -2.09
CA PRO A 127 12.51 11.33 -3.32
C PRO A 127 12.07 10.19 -4.25
N MET A 128 12.80 9.07 -4.31
CA MET A 128 12.42 7.91 -5.12
C MET A 128 11.08 7.29 -4.65
N LEU A 129 10.79 7.34 -3.36
CA LEU A 129 9.55 6.85 -2.78
C LEU A 129 8.35 7.71 -3.23
N VAL A 130 8.58 9.00 -3.45
CA VAL A 130 7.58 9.96 -3.90
C VAL A 130 7.24 9.78 -5.39
N VAL A 131 8.25 9.57 -6.23
CA VAL A 131 8.10 9.40 -7.68
C VAL A 131 7.79 7.95 -8.04
N GLY A 132 7.97 7.04 -7.09
CA GLY A 132 7.87 5.60 -7.32
C GLY A 132 6.46 5.09 -7.62
N PRO A 133 6.37 3.81 -8.01
CA PRO A 133 5.12 3.18 -8.45
C PRO A 133 4.03 3.16 -7.37
N LEU A 134 4.38 3.40 -6.10
CA LEU A 134 3.41 3.46 -5.01
C LEU A 134 2.46 4.65 -5.17
N LEU A 135 2.96 5.77 -5.68
CA LEU A 135 2.21 7.00 -5.90
C LEU A 135 1.49 6.97 -7.24
N THR A 136 2.18 6.48 -8.26
CA THR A 136 1.68 6.34 -9.62
C THR A 136 0.83 5.07 -9.79
N TYR A 137 0.72 4.25 -8.74
CA TYR A 137 -0.01 3.01 -8.80
C TYR A 137 -1.42 3.20 -9.34
N ARG A 138 -1.57 2.66 -10.53
CA ARG A 138 -2.78 2.67 -11.32
C ARG A 138 -3.38 4.05 -11.28
N PHE A 139 -2.85 4.94 -12.11
CA PHE A 139 -3.40 6.27 -12.36
C PHE A 139 -4.90 6.15 -12.24
N GLY A 140 -5.45 6.72 -11.14
CA GLY A 140 -6.86 6.54 -10.85
C GLY A 140 -7.65 6.89 -12.08
N ARG A 141 -8.77 6.24 -12.30
CA ARG A 141 -9.74 6.69 -13.30
C ARG A 141 -9.82 8.19 -13.18
N VAL A 142 -9.71 8.91 -14.26
CA VAL A 142 -9.46 10.35 -14.42
C VAL A 142 -10.29 11.26 -13.52
N GLN A 143 -11.38 10.79 -12.95
CA GLN A 143 -12.29 11.55 -12.10
C GLN A 143 -12.56 10.85 -10.78
N GLU A 144 -11.51 10.58 -9.98
CA GLU A 144 -11.76 10.21 -8.59
C GLU A 144 -12.23 11.44 -7.80
N THR A 145 -13.32 11.29 -7.06
CA THR A 145 -13.78 12.32 -6.11
C THR A 145 -12.69 12.50 -5.04
N MET A 146 -12.43 13.74 -4.61
CA MET A 146 -11.40 14.06 -3.61
C MET A 146 -11.48 13.15 -2.37
N LYS A 147 -12.70 12.90 -1.87
CA LYS A 147 -12.94 11.98 -0.74
C LYS A 147 -12.42 10.56 -1.01
N LYS A 148 -12.63 10.03 -2.23
CA LYS A 148 -12.13 8.70 -2.64
C LYS A 148 -10.60 8.68 -2.75
N ALA A 149 -9.99 9.74 -3.30
CA ALA A 149 -8.54 9.86 -3.43
C ALA A 149 -7.86 9.88 -2.06
N VAL A 150 -8.37 10.66 -1.10
CA VAL A 150 -7.87 10.72 0.28
C VAL A 150 -8.02 9.38 0.99
N SER A 151 -9.23 8.81 1.00
CA SER A 151 -9.48 7.50 1.65
C SER A 151 -8.60 6.39 1.09
N LYS A 152 -8.39 6.37 -0.21
CA LYS A 152 -7.49 5.42 -0.89
C LYS A 152 -6.02 5.67 -0.51
N GLY A 153 -5.59 6.95 -0.46
CA GLY A 153 -4.26 7.34 -0.01
C GLY A 153 -3.98 6.85 1.40
N ILE A 154 -4.86 7.14 2.34
CA ILE A 154 -4.73 6.73 3.76
C ILE A 154 -4.64 5.21 3.88
N ARG A 155 -5.50 4.45 3.21
CA ARG A 155 -5.46 2.97 3.26
C ARG A 155 -4.16 2.40 2.72
N ILE A 156 -3.63 2.97 1.63
CA ILE A 156 -2.34 2.54 1.08
C ILE A 156 -1.21 2.89 2.04
N THR A 157 -1.22 4.08 2.62
CA THR A 157 -0.23 4.52 3.61
C THR A 157 -0.21 3.62 4.83
N ILE A 158 -1.38 3.29 5.38
CA ILE A 158 -1.48 2.38 6.53
C ILE A 158 -0.97 0.98 6.16
N GLY A 159 -1.40 0.44 5.02
CA GLY A 159 -0.96 -0.88 4.57
C GLY A 159 0.54 -0.98 4.30
N TYR A 160 1.11 0.07 3.70
CA TYR A 160 2.54 0.15 3.45
C TYR A 160 3.33 0.34 4.75
N GLY A 161 2.89 1.25 5.62
CA GLY A 161 3.52 1.51 6.92
C GLY A 161 3.52 0.28 7.83
N LEU A 162 2.41 -0.47 7.86
CA LEU A 162 2.33 -1.72 8.61
C LEU A 162 3.37 -2.74 8.12
N LEU A 163 3.51 -2.91 6.81
CA LEU A 163 4.49 -3.83 6.25
C LEU A 163 5.94 -3.36 6.52
N LEU A 164 6.19 -2.04 6.43
CA LEU A 164 7.48 -1.44 6.80
C LEU A 164 7.87 -1.77 8.23
N LEU A 165 6.95 -1.53 9.17
CA LEU A 165 7.19 -1.79 10.59
C LEU A 165 7.41 -3.27 10.86
N LEU A 166 6.59 -4.15 10.30
CA LEU A 166 6.77 -5.59 10.42
C LEU A 166 8.13 -6.03 9.89
N LEU A 167 8.49 -5.59 8.68
CA LEU A 167 9.77 -5.95 8.08
C LEU A 167 10.95 -5.42 8.88
N GLY A 168 10.90 -4.14 9.30
CA GLY A 168 11.96 -3.53 10.08
C GLY A 168 12.16 -4.21 11.44
N CYS A 169 11.08 -4.49 12.16
CA CYS A 169 11.14 -5.20 13.45
C CYS A 169 11.68 -6.63 13.28
N VAL A 170 11.20 -7.38 12.30
CA VAL A 170 11.68 -8.76 12.05
C VAL A 170 13.16 -8.77 11.67
N ARG A 171 13.60 -7.83 10.81
CA ARG A 171 15.00 -7.73 10.40
C ARG A 171 15.91 -7.33 11.56
N GLU A 172 15.49 -6.35 12.36
CA GLU A 172 16.24 -5.94 13.56
C GLU A 172 16.35 -7.09 14.56
N TRP A 173 15.26 -7.80 14.80
CA TRP A 173 15.27 -8.96 15.68
C TRP A 173 16.19 -10.07 15.18
N LEU A 174 16.13 -10.41 13.90
CA LEU A 174 17.00 -11.46 13.32
C LEU A 174 18.46 -11.05 13.27
N SER A 175 18.77 -9.79 12.96
CA SER A 175 20.15 -9.34 12.73
C SER A 175 20.87 -8.95 14.01
N ALA A 176 20.21 -8.25 14.92
CA ALA A 176 20.79 -7.68 16.13
C ALA A 176 20.23 -8.31 17.42
N GLY A 177 19.13 -9.07 17.34
CA GLY A 177 18.42 -9.58 18.52
C GLY A 177 17.67 -8.50 19.29
N THR A 178 17.49 -7.32 18.71
CA THR A 178 16.83 -6.17 19.32
C THR A 178 15.52 -5.84 18.59
N VAL A 179 14.62 -5.13 19.24
CA VAL A 179 13.43 -4.52 18.62
C VAL A 179 13.30 -3.11 19.17
N PHE A 180 13.35 -2.10 18.31
CA PHE A 180 13.46 -0.68 18.67
C PHE A 180 14.62 -0.37 19.63
N GLY A 181 15.75 -1.09 19.48
CA GLY A 181 16.92 -0.94 20.33
C GLY A 181 16.84 -1.69 21.67
N HIS A 182 15.71 -2.31 22.02
CA HIS A 182 15.59 -3.13 23.22
C HIS A 182 16.04 -4.57 22.94
N VAL A 183 16.98 -5.08 23.72
CA VAL A 183 17.51 -6.44 23.59
C VAL A 183 16.42 -7.45 23.94
N LEU A 184 16.09 -8.32 23.00
CA LEU A 184 15.09 -9.37 23.15
C LEU A 184 15.70 -10.76 23.15
N SER A 185 16.69 -10.99 22.28
CA SER A 185 17.36 -12.29 22.11
C SER A 185 18.79 -12.13 21.60
N ARG A 186 19.49 -13.23 21.40
CA ARG A 186 20.76 -13.22 20.65
C ARG A 186 20.48 -13.09 19.15
N PRO A 187 21.38 -12.43 18.39
CA PRO A 187 21.25 -12.34 16.94
C PRO A 187 21.29 -13.74 16.31
N VAL A 188 20.31 -14.05 15.45
CA VAL A 188 20.17 -15.36 14.80
C VAL A 188 20.72 -15.31 13.37
N LEU A 189 20.51 -14.23 12.67
CA LEU A 189 20.85 -14.09 11.26
C LEU A 189 21.38 -12.68 10.94
N PRO A 190 22.67 -12.39 11.20
CA PRO A 190 23.26 -11.07 10.96
C PRO A 190 23.11 -10.57 9.52
N MET A 191 23.07 -11.49 8.54
CA MET A 191 22.84 -11.16 7.13
C MET A 191 21.47 -10.51 6.85
N ALA A 192 20.51 -10.59 7.77
CA ALA A 192 19.21 -9.95 7.61
C ALA A 192 19.32 -8.42 7.54
N SER A 193 20.38 -7.80 8.08
CA SER A 193 20.65 -6.36 7.95
C SER A 193 21.03 -5.94 6.53
N MET A 194 21.63 -6.85 5.75
CA MET A 194 22.03 -6.58 4.36
C MET A 194 20.82 -6.56 3.41
N PRO A 195 20.87 -5.83 2.29
CA PRO A 195 19.78 -5.82 1.31
C PRO A 195 19.39 -7.21 0.79
N ALA A 196 20.38 -8.09 0.53
CA ALA A 196 20.14 -9.46 0.09
C ALA A 196 19.31 -10.26 1.11
N GLY A 197 19.70 -10.22 2.39
CA GLY A 197 18.92 -10.82 3.48
C GLY A 197 17.54 -10.19 3.63
N GLY A 198 17.44 -8.86 3.42
CA GLY A 198 16.18 -8.13 3.41
C GLY A 198 15.19 -8.65 2.36
N PHE A 199 15.65 -8.99 1.15
CA PHE A 199 14.80 -9.61 0.12
C PHE A 199 14.27 -10.97 0.54
N ILE A 200 15.12 -11.81 1.14
CA ILE A 200 14.72 -13.14 1.60
C ILE A 200 13.66 -13.02 2.70
N VAL A 201 13.90 -12.18 3.71
CA VAL A 201 12.96 -11.95 4.82
C VAL A 201 11.64 -11.38 4.28
N LEU A 202 11.69 -10.42 3.36
CA LEU A 202 10.49 -9.86 2.72
C LEU A 202 9.73 -10.94 1.92
N GLY A 203 10.43 -11.80 1.18
CA GLY A 203 9.82 -12.91 0.44
C GLY A 203 9.04 -13.85 1.35
N VAL A 204 9.64 -14.26 2.46
CA VAL A 204 8.99 -15.10 3.48
C VAL A 204 7.78 -14.38 4.09
N LEU A 205 7.95 -13.10 4.47
CA LEU A 205 6.87 -12.29 5.03
C LEU A 205 5.69 -12.17 4.05
N CYS A 206 5.98 -11.91 2.77
CA CYS A 206 4.96 -11.86 1.72
C CYS A 206 4.24 -13.20 1.52
N ALA A 207 4.96 -14.32 1.59
CA ALA A 207 4.37 -15.67 1.47
C ALA A 207 3.40 -15.95 2.63
N VAL A 208 3.82 -15.67 3.86
CA VAL A 208 2.98 -15.81 5.05
C VAL A 208 1.75 -14.90 4.94
N TRP A 209 1.95 -13.62 4.62
CA TRP A 209 0.86 -12.65 4.47
C TRP A 209 -0.16 -13.07 3.42
N ARG A 210 0.30 -13.51 2.23
CA ARG A 210 -0.58 -13.99 1.16
C ARG A 210 -1.39 -15.21 1.59
N THR A 211 -0.78 -16.12 2.34
CA THR A 211 -1.46 -17.31 2.86
C THR A 211 -2.55 -16.93 3.85
N LEU A 212 -2.25 -16.01 4.79
CA LEU A 212 -3.23 -15.51 5.75
C LEU A 212 -4.36 -14.74 5.06
N ALA A 213 -4.04 -13.86 4.13
CA ALA A 213 -5.03 -13.10 3.36
C ALA A 213 -5.96 -14.03 2.55
N ARG A 214 -5.41 -15.09 1.95
CA ARG A 214 -6.19 -16.10 1.21
C ARG A 214 -7.13 -16.88 2.14
N LYS A 215 -6.62 -17.36 3.29
CA LYS A 215 -7.44 -18.05 4.29
C LYS A 215 -8.57 -17.16 4.78
N TYR A 216 -8.30 -15.89 5.05
CA TYR A 216 -9.30 -14.93 5.50
C TYR A 216 -10.34 -14.60 4.43
N LYS A 217 -9.94 -14.46 3.16
CA LYS A 217 -10.89 -14.33 2.04
C LYS A 217 -11.83 -15.53 1.93
N ASN A 218 -11.27 -16.75 2.00
CA ASN A 218 -12.05 -17.97 1.93
C ASN A 218 -13.03 -18.07 3.09
N TYR A 219 -12.60 -17.75 4.31
CA TYR A 219 -13.47 -17.72 5.48
C TYR A 219 -14.64 -16.75 5.31
N LEU A 220 -14.37 -15.49 4.92
CA LEU A 220 -15.42 -14.50 4.69
C LEU A 220 -16.40 -14.90 3.58
N THR A 221 -15.89 -15.54 2.53
CA THR A 221 -16.72 -16.00 1.41
C THR A 221 -17.62 -17.17 1.84
N SER A 222 -17.11 -18.11 2.63
CA SER A 222 -17.90 -19.23 3.14
C SER A 222 -18.99 -18.77 4.12
N GLU A 223 -18.64 -17.83 5.02
CA GLU A 223 -19.60 -17.22 5.95
C GLU A 223 -20.71 -16.46 5.20
N ALA A 224 -20.33 -15.69 4.17
CA ALA A 224 -21.29 -14.95 3.36
C ALA A 224 -22.28 -15.88 2.64
N ARG A 225 -21.78 -16.98 2.05
CA ARG A 225 -22.63 -17.99 1.39
C ARG A 225 -23.58 -18.67 2.38
N GLY A 226 -23.09 -19.05 3.56
CA GLY A 226 -23.93 -19.64 4.61
C GLY A 226 -25.05 -18.71 5.07
N LEU A 227 -24.74 -17.43 5.28
CA LEU A 227 -25.76 -16.43 5.63
C LEU A 227 -26.81 -16.24 4.52
N MET A 228 -26.38 -16.18 3.26
CA MET A 228 -27.30 -16.02 2.14
C MET A 228 -28.21 -17.25 1.97
N ALA A 229 -27.72 -18.47 2.18
CA ALA A 229 -28.53 -19.70 2.17
C ALA A 229 -29.65 -19.63 3.24
N VAL A 230 -29.31 -19.20 4.48
CA VAL A 230 -30.31 -19.03 5.54
C VAL A 230 -31.36 -17.96 5.21
N TYR A 231 -30.96 -16.86 4.54
CA TYR A 231 -31.93 -15.84 4.12
C TYR A 231 -32.84 -16.31 3.00
N ARG A 232 -32.33 -17.07 1.99
CA ARG A 232 -33.15 -17.67 0.93
C ARG A 232 -34.18 -18.66 1.48
N GLN A 233 -33.80 -19.53 2.41
CA GLN A 233 -34.75 -20.43 3.08
C GLN A 233 -35.86 -19.70 3.83
N LYS A 234 -35.56 -18.54 4.44
CA LYS A 234 -36.56 -17.73 5.14
C LYS A 234 -37.52 -16.98 4.19
N GLU A 235 -37.06 -16.67 2.99
CA GLU A 235 -37.85 -15.95 1.96
C GLU A 235 -38.61 -16.90 1.02
N GLY A 236 -38.42 -18.22 1.14
CA GLY A 236 -39.13 -19.23 0.33
C GLY A 236 -38.67 -19.29 -1.13
N GLU A 237 -37.52 -18.70 -1.48
CA GLU A 237 -36.96 -18.81 -2.83
C GLU A 237 -36.27 -20.19 -3.02
N PRO A 238 -36.55 -20.91 -4.14
CA PRO A 238 -35.88 -22.19 -4.42
C PRO A 238 -34.39 -21.99 -4.65
N GLU A 239 -33.58 -22.98 -4.24
CA GLU A 239 -32.16 -23.02 -4.59
C GLU A 239 -32.04 -23.17 -6.11
N ASP A 240 -31.46 -22.17 -6.78
CA ASP A 240 -31.05 -22.29 -8.18
C ASP A 240 -29.93 -23.33 -8.25
N GLU A 241 -30.17 -24.44 -8.95
CA GLU A 241 -29.20 -25.47 -9.29
C GLU A 241 -28.06 -24.97 -10.19
#